data_f30f2273aa2dd6ba21b4077604b4ffb8
#
_entry.id   f30f2273aa2dd6ba21b4077604b4ffb8
#
_cell.length_a   1.000
_cell.length_b   1.000
_cell.length_c   1.000
_cell.angle_alpha   90.00
_cell.angle_beta   90.00
_cell.angle_gamma   90.00
#
_symmetry.space_group_name_H-M   'P 1'
#
loop_
_entity.id
_entity.type
_entity.pdbx_description
1 polymer ?
#
loop_
_entity_poly.entity_id
_entity_poly.type
_entity_poly.pdbx_seq_one_letter_code
_entity_poly.pdbx_strand_id
1 'polypeptide(L)'
;MRRALMLLIVLPLLAGCGSDTGTDRPGAEATLLLDFQPNAVHAGIYLATEREYDEAEGVELDVKAPGASTDALKQLEAGRADLAILDIHDLGLARQQGADIVGVMAFVQQPLAAVLAQPGIRSPRQLEGQRVGVTGLPSDDAVLRSIVSGAGGDPDAVRPVTIGFQAVKALLAERVAGATAFWSAEGVELKAQRPGTREFRVDDYGAPSYPELVLCVTRRTLDEQKPMIRATIRALQRGYGETQRDPESAVSAMLAAEPDLDRDSLSTQLDAVDEAFTAGARAFGQLKPAVLEAWGRWDVRFGILDRPPHIGRTFDTSLVGLPPGD
;
A
#
# COMPACT_ATOMS: atom_id res chain seq x y z
N MET A 1 25.05 86.48 -22.39
CA MET A 1 25.60 85.90 -21.15
C MET A 1 24.41 85.43 -20.30
N ARG A 2 24.07 84.13 -20.35
CA ARG A 2 22.99 83.54 -19.52
C ARG A 2 23.60 82.32 -18.81
N ARG A 3 23.70 82.41 -17.48
CA ARG A 3 24.22 81.34 -16.61
C ARG A 3 23.07 80.33 -16.37
N ALA A 4 23.23 79.13 -16.81
CA ALA A 4 22.31 77.98 -16.45
C ALA A 4 22.73 77.42 -15.10
N LEU A 5 21.78 77.46 -14.17
CA LEU A 5 21.90 76.85 -12.82
C LEU A 5 21.48 75.41 -12.90
N MET A 6 22.40 74.48 -12.67
CA MET A 6 22.19 73.02 -12.67
C MET A 6 21.76 72.61 -11.26
N LEU A 7 20.47 72.21 -11.10
CA LEU A 7 19.89 71.73 -9.85
C LEU A 7 20.19 70.24 -9.72
N LEU A 8 21.00 69.89 -8.76
CA LEU A 8 21.33 68.46 -8.43
C LEU A 8 20.25 67.93 -7.51
N ILE A 9 19.36 67.02 -8.01
CA ILE A 9 18.39 66.32 -7.20
C ILE A 9 19.05 65.05 -6.64
N VAL A 10 19.27 65.03 -5.34
CA VAL A 10 19.73 63.83 -4.58
C VAL A 10 18.47 63.02 -4.23
N LEU A 11 18.32 61.87 -4.83
CA LEU A 11 17.30 60.88 -4.46
C LEU A 11 17.82 60.02 -3.28
N PRO A 12 17.11 59.89 -2.15
CA PRO A 12 17.50 58.94 -1.13
C PRO A 12 17.13 57.50 -1.57
N LEU A 13 18.11 56.63 -1.66
CA LEU A 13 17.90 55.18 -1.75
C LEU A 13 17.33 54.70 -0.41
N LEU A 14 16.03 54.43 -0.39
CA LEU A 14 15.41 53.60 0.65
C LEU A 14 15.81 52.14 0.38
N ALA A 15 16.78 51.64 1.15
CA ALA A 15 17.05 50.20 1.26
C ALA A 15 15.86 49.54 2.00
N GLY A 16 14.88 49.05 1.24
CA GLY A 16 13.86 48.19 1.74
C GLY A 16 14.50 46.79 2.05
N CYS A 17 14.67 46.46 3.33
CA CYS A 17 14.84 45.06 3.75
C CYS A 17 13.52 44.34 3.45
N GLY A 18 13.41 43.75 2.26
CA GLY A 18 12.40 42.75 1.96
C GLY A 18 12.73 41.53 2.81
N SER A 19 11.91 41.27 3.81
CA SER A 19 11.83 39.97 4.46
C SER A 19 11.43 38.97 3.36
N ASP A 20 12.35 38.13 2.98
CA ASP A 20 12.09 36.98 2.11
C ASP A 20 11.15 36.03 2.86
N THR A 21 9.85 36.30 2.76
CA THR A 21 8.82 35.38 3.19
C THR A 21 8.69 34.31 2.13
N GLY A 22 9.09 33.09 2.49
CA GLY A 22 8.67 31.83 1.90
C GLY A 22 8.79 31.77 0.38
N THR A 23 9.84 31.15 -0.11
CA THR A 23 9.84 30.65 -1.49
C THR A 23 8.74 29.62 -1.61
N ASP A 24 7.58 30.00 -2.19
CA ASP A 24 6.68 29.09 -2.87
C ASP A 24 7.46 28.39 -4.00
N ARG A 25 8.23 27.38 -3.65
CA ARG A 25 8.62 26.39 -4.65
C ARG A 25 7.43 25.48 -4.80
N PRO A 26 6.84 25.38 -6.00
CA PRO A 26 5.85 24.36 -6.24
C PRO A 26 6.43 23.03 -5.77
N GLY A 27 5.69 22.28 -4.96
CA GLY A 27 6.09 20.96 -4.52
C GLY A 27 6.41 20.08 -5.74
N ALA A 28 7.22 19.06 -5.56
CA ALA A 28 7.40 18.09 -6.62
C ALA A 28 6.06 17.35 -6.81
N GLU A 29 5.51 17.36 -8.02
CA GLU A 29 4.36 16.51 -8.36
C GLU A 29 4.80 15.05 -8.38
N ALA A 30 4.03 14.15 -7.78
CA ALA A 30 4.32 12.72 -7.78
C ALA A 30 3.04 11.88 -7.89
N THR A 31 2.99 10.98 -8.86
CA THR A 31 1.88 10.04 -9.02
C THR A 31 2.09 8.83 -8.12
N LEU A 32 1.15 8.62 -7.18
CA LEU A 32 1.06 7.44 -6.32
C LEU A 32 -0.06 6.52 -6.81
N LEU A 33 0.30 5.34 -7.27
CA LEU A 33 -0.66 4.34 -7.72
C LEU A 33 -0.95 3.33 -6.60
N LEU A 34 -2.23 3.15 -6.29
CA LEU A 34 -2.71 2.17 -5.32
C LEU A 34 -2.56 0.73 -5.86
N ASP A 35 -2.54 -0.24 -4.96
CA ASP A 35 -2.52 -1.68 -5.30
C ASP A 35 -3.90 -2.20 -5.74
N PHE A 36 -4.95 -1.61 -5.18
CA PHE A 36 -6.34 -2.06 -5.30
C PHE A 36 -7.31 -0.88 -5.41
N GLN A 37 -8.60 -1.18 -5.52
CA GLN A 37 -9.63 -0.15 -5.38
C GLN A 37 -9.55 0.52 -3.99
N PRO A 38 -9.87 1.81 -3.87
CA PRO A 38 -9.83 2.52 -2.60
C PRO A 38 -10.59 1.78 -1.49
N ASN A 39 -9.92 1.55 -0.37
CA ASN A 39 -10.45 0.89 0.82
C ASN A 39 -9.72 1.40 2.07
N ALA A 40 -10.13 0.96 3.25
CA ALA A 40 -9.63 1.50 4.51
C ALA A 40 -8.11 1.39 4.72
N VAL A 41 -7.41 0.46 4.03
CA VAL A 41 -5.94 0.42 4.07
C VAL A 41 -5.33 1.71 3.55
N HIS A 42 -5.99 2.40 2.63
CA HIS A 42 -5.53 3.65 2.02
C HIS A 42 -5.95 4.93 2.80
N ALA A 43 -6.70 4.78 3.90
CA ALA A 43 -7.30 5.91 4.61
C ALA A 43 -6.28 7.01 5.00
N GLY A 44 -5.09 6.61 5.46
CA GLY A 44 -4.04 7.57 5.83
C GLY A 44 -3.43 8.31 4.63
N ILE A 45 -3.53 7.77 3.41
CA ILE A 45 -3.11 8.45 2.17
C ILE A 45 -4.09 9.59 1.89
N TYR A 46 -5.38 9.28 1.84
CA TYR A 46 -6.42 10.27 1.56
C TYR A 46 -6.48 11.36 2.65
N LEU A 47 -6.28 10.98 3.91
CA LEU A 47 -6.19 11.96 5.00
C LEU A 47 -4.95 12.85 4.86
N ALA A 48 -3.81 12.29 4.42
CA ALA A 48 -2.60 13.08 4.22
C ALA A 48 -2.76 14.13 3.11
N THR A 49 -3.43 13.78 1.99
CA THR A 49 -3.70 14.72 0.89
C THR A 49 -4.79 15.72 1.26
N GLU A 50 -5.88 15.29 1.93
CA GLU A 50 -6.95 16.21 2.36
C GLU A 50 -6.46 17.26 3.38
N ARG A 51 -5.49 16.87 4.22
CA ARG A 51 -4.85 17.76 5.20
C ARG A 51 -3.62 18.50 4.67
N GLU A 52 -3.33 18.39 3.38
CA GLU A 52 -2.17 19.03 2.72
C GLU A 52 -0.84 18.69 3.42
N TYR A 53 -0.73 17.47 4.01
CA TYR A 53 0.50 17.04 4.65
C TYR A 53 1.61 16.75 3.65
N ASP A 54 1.25 16.31 2.45
CA ASP A 54 2.15 16.11 1.33
C ASP A 54 2.68 17.47 0.82
N GLU A 55 1.83 18.47 0.60
CA GLU A 55 2.25 19.82 0.20
C GLU A 55 3.15 20.46 1.27
N ALA A 56 2.80 20.32 2.55
CA ALA A 56 3.61 20.83 3.67
C ALA A 56 5.01 20.18 3.73
N GLU A 57 5.17 18.96 3.21
CA GLU A 57 6.46 18.26 3.09
C GLU A 57 7.18 18.57 1.76
N GLY A 58 6.53 19.28 0.84
CA GLY A 58 7.07 19.71 -0.45
C GLY A 58 6.84 18.74 -1.60
N VAL A 59 5.81 17.92 -1.54
CA VAL A 59 5.35 17.04 -2.62
C VAL A 59 3.84 17.15 -2.77
N GLU A 60 3.35 17.20 -4.00
CA GLU A 60 1.92 17.11 -4.33
C GLU A 60 1.63 15.71 -4.86
N LEU A 61 0.79 14.95 -4.16
CA LEU A 61 0.49 13.55 -4.49
C LEU A 61 -0.77 13.44 -5.35
N ASP A 62 -0.60 12.96 -6.58
CA ASP A 62 -1.70 12.55 -7.46
C ASP A 62 -2.00 11.06 -7.22
N VAL A 63 -2.99 10.77 -6.37
CA VAL A 63 -3.36 9.41 -5.96
C VAL A 63 -4.30 8.79 -6.99
N LYS A 64 -3.94 7.62 -7.52
CA LYS A 64 -4.71 6.91 -8.56
C LYS A 64 -5.00 5.46 -8.17
N ALA A 65 -6.22 5.02 -8.42
CA ALA A 65 -6.57 3.61 -8.34
C ALA A 65 -6.16 2.86 -9.63
N PRO A 66 -5.77 1.59 -9.54
CA PRO A 66 -5.45 0.79 -10.73
C PRO A 66 -6.73 0.40 -11.49
N GLY A 67 -6.62 0.32 -12.83
CA GLY A 67 -7.70 -0.15 -13.70
C GLY A 67 -7.87 -1.68 -13.67
N ALA A 68 -6.78 -2.42 -13.36
CA ALA A 68 -6.75 -3.87 -13.24
C ALA A 68 -5.67 -4.33 -12.25
N SER A 69 -5.78 -5.55 -11.76
CA SER A 69 -4.89 -6.13 -10.73
C SER A 69 -3.39 -6.06 -11.02
N THR A 70 -2.99 -6.04 -12.28
CA THR A 70 -1.57 -6.00 -12.68
C THR A 70 -1.07 -4.61 -13.07
N ASP A 71 -1.87 -3.57 -12.91
CA ASP A 71 -1.54 -2.25 -13.47
C ASP A 71 -0.48 -1.52 -12.65
N ALA A 72 -0.49 -1.63 -11.32
CA ALA A 72 0.43 -0.91 -10.45
C ALA A 72 1.91 -1.20 -10.80
N LEU A 73 2.29 -2.48 -10.86
CA LEU A 73 3.64 -2.89 -11.22
C LEU A 73 4.04 -2.42 -12.62
N LYS A 74 3.17 -2.64 -13.62
CA LYS A 74 3.46 -2.28 -15.02
C LYS A 74 3.60 -0.78 -15.23
N GLN A 75 2.80 0.03 -14.53
CA GLN A 75 2.88 1.48 -14.64
C GLN A 75 4.11 2.03 -13.95
N LEU A 76 4.48 1.47 -12.79
CA LEU A 76 5.73 1.81 -12.11
C LEU A 76 6.95 1.49 -12.99
N GLU A 77 7.02 0.28 -13.56
CA GLU A 77 8.12 -0.12 -14.47
C GLU A 77 8.20 0.75 -15.72
N ALA A 78 7.05 1.15 -16.24
CA ALA A 78 6.96 2.03 -17.41
C ALA A 78 7.26 3.51 -17.11
N GLY A 79 7.48 3.88 -15.85
CA GLY A 79 7.69 5.27 -15.41
C GLY A 79 6.47 6.16 -15.58
N ARG A 80 5.26 5.58 -15.54
CA ARG A 80 3.98 6.30 -15.57
C ARG A 80 3.41 6.56 -14.19
N ALA A 81 4.01 5.98 -13.16
CA ALA A 81 3.83 6.31 -11.75
C ALA A 81 5.21 6.48 -11.12
N ASP A 82 5.35 7.42 -10.22
CA ASP A 82 6.59 7.67 -9.47
C ASP A 82 6.71 6.71 -8.29
N LEU A 83 5.56 6.42 -7.67
CA LEU A 83 5.41 5.52 -6.55
C LEU A 83 4.23 4.58 -6.83
N ALA A 84 4.32 3.34 -6.35
CA ALA A 84 3.20 2.40 -6.39
C ALA A 84 3.16 1.57 -5.10
N ILE A 85 1.96 1.25 -4.65
CA ILE A 85 1.76 0.22 -3.64
C ILE A 85 1.76 -1.13 -4.33
N LEU A 86 2.56 -2.06 -3.85
CA LEU A 86 2.60 -3.42 -4.35
C LEU A 86 2.46 -4.41 -3.21
N ASP A 87 1.83 -5.54 -3.49
CA ASP A 87 1.98 -6.73 -2.67
C ASP A 87 3.46 -7.12 -2.59
N ILE A 88 3.93 -7.51 -1.40
CA ILE A 88 5.35 -7.79 -1.18
C ILE A 88 5.83 -9.00 -2.01
N HIS A 89 4.95 -9.97 -2.27
CA HIS A 89 5.26 -11.15 -3.09
C HIS A 89 5.48 -10.75 -4.55
N ASP A 90 4.63 -9.85 -5.07
CA ASP A 90 4.77 -9.33 -6.44
C ASP A 90 6.03 -8.49 -6.60
N LEU A 91 6.42 -7.70 -5.58
CA LEU A 91 7.73 -7.05 -5.55
C LEU A 91 8.86 -8.08 -5.61
N GLY A 92 8.80 -9.14 -4.81
CA GLY A 92 9.79 -10.21 -4.79
C GLY A 92 9.96 -10.88 -6.15
N LEU A 93 8.85 -11.23 -6.79
CA LEU A 93 8.81 -11.84 -8.12
C LEU A 93 9.34 -10.90 -9.20
N ALA A 94 8.90 -9.64 -9.22
CA ALA A 94 9.38 -8.64 -10.15
C ALA A 94 10.91 -8.49 -10.05
N ARG A 95 11.44 -8.42 -8.82
CA ARG A 95 12.90 -8.37 -8.56
C ARG A 95 13.62 -9.62 -9.08
N GLN A 96 13.05 -10.81 -8.89
CA GLN A 96 13.63 -12.05 -9.39
C GLN A 96 13.64 -12.11 -10.92
N GLN A 97 12.65 -11.52 -11.58
CA GLN A 97 12.54 -11.39 -13.03
C GLN A 97 13.40 -10.26 -13.61
N GLY A 98 14.09 -9.49 -12.77
CA GLY A 98 15.04 -8.47 -13.19
C GLY A 98 14.51 -7.04 -13.14
N ALA A 99 13.29 -6.81 -12.68
CA ALA A 99 12.77 -5.47 -12.44
C ALA A 99 13.61 -4.74 -11.39
N ASP A 100 14.03 -3.50 -11.65
CA ASP A 100 14.83 -2.73 -10.70
C ASP A 100 13.96 -1.82 -9.83
N ILE A 101 13.09 -2.46 -9.04
CA ILE A 101 12.14 -1.85 -8.13
C ILE A 101 12.60 -2.04 -6.68
N VAL A 102 12.31 -1.09 -5.82
CA VAL A 102 12.74 -1.07 -4.42
C VAL A 102 11.55 -0.76 -3.52
N GLY A 103 11.28 -1.59 -2.52
CA GLY A 103 10.36 -1.29 -1.43
C GLY A 103 10.97 -0.30 -0.44
N VAL A 104 10.25 0.78 -0.13
CA VAL A 104 10.76 1.89 0.68
C VAL A 104 9.99 2.14 1.97
N MET A 105 8.76 1.63 2.08
CA MET A 105 7.92 1.78 3.27
C MET A 105 6.88 0.64 3.31
N ALA A 106 6.52 0.16 4.50
CA ALA A 106 5.41 -0.76 4.71
C ALA A 106 4.11 0.00 4.97
N PHE A 107 2.98 -0.44 4.42
CA PHE A 107 1.66 0.08 4.79
C PHE A 107 1.07 -0.67 5.97
N VAL A 108 1.30 -1.96 6.04
CA VAL A 108 0.87 -2.82 7.16
C VAL A 108 2.04 -3.69 7.62
N GLN A 109 1.96 -4.19 8.85
CA GLN A 109 3.03 -4.99 9.47
C GLN A 109 2.71 -6.48 9.56
N GLN A 110 1.55 -6.88 9.05
CA GLN A 110 1.08 -8.28 9.06
C GLN A 110 0.34 -8.61 7.77
N PRO A 111 0.19 -9.91 7.44
CA PRO A 111 -0.55 -10.35 6.27
C PRO A 111 -2.02 -9.89 6.28
N LEU A 112 -2.51 -9.43 5.15
CA LEU A 112 -3.93 -9.18 4.90
C LEU A 112 -4.58 -10.29 4.09
N ALA A 113 -3.78 -11.12 3.44
CA ALA A 113 -4.23 -12.16 2.56
C ALA A 113 -5.01 -13.25 3.28
N ALA A 114 -6.12 -13.68 2.69
CA ALA A 114 -6.97 -14.76 3.14
C ALA A 114 -7.62 -15.49 1.95
N VAL A 115 -8.17 -16.66 2.20
CA VAL A 115 -9.18 -17.25 1.35
C VAL A 115 -10.53 -17.05 2.02
N LEU A 116 -11.39 -16.22 1.41
CA LEU A 116 -12.79 -16.12 1.78
C LEU A 116 -13.57 -17.25 1.12
N ALA A 117 -14.46 -17.93 1.85
CA ALA A 117 -15.12 -19.12 1.34
C ALA A 117 -16.61 -19.15 1.70
N GLN A 118 -17.37 -19.93 0.92
CA GLN A 118 -18.80 -20.17 1.16
C GLN A 118 -19.02 -20.73 2.56
N PRO A 119 -20.19 -20.47 3.20
CA PRO A 119 -20.49 -20.93 4.55
C PRO A 119 -20.34 -22.44 4.77
N GLY A 120 -20.52 -23.26 3.71
CA GLY A 120 -20.37 -24.69 3.73
C GLY A 120 -18.90 -25.20 3.83
N ILE A 121 -17.94 -24.37 3.48
CA ILE A 121 -16.51 -24.67 3.54
C ILE A 121 -15.99 -24.39 4.95
N ARG A 122 -15.74 -25.42 5.73
CA ARG A 122 -15.33 -25.31 7.15
C ARG A 122 -13.83 -25.42 7.37
N SER A 123 -13.08 -25.83 6.37
CA SER A 123 -11.63 -25.98 6.39
C SER A 123 -11.08 -25.74 4.98
N PRO A 124 -9.89 -25.15 4.82
CA PRO A 124 -9.26 -24.97 3.50
C PRO A 124 -9.09 -26.28 2.73
N ARG A 125 -8.91 -27.41 3.40
CA ARG A 125 -8.85 -28.73 2.76
C ARG A 125 -10.10 -29.06 1.92
N GLN A 126 -11.26 -28.51 2.26
CA GLN A 126 -12.49 -28.73 1.48
C GLN A 126 -12.54 -27.94 0.17
N LEU A 127 -11.50 -27.12 -0.11
CA LEU A 127 -11.32 -26.46 -1.40
C LEU A 127 -10.74 -27.40 -2.47
N GLU A 128 -10.23 -28.59 -2.09
CA GLU A 128 -9.81 -29.62 -3.02
C GLU A 128 -10.94 -29.99 -4.00
N GLY A 129 -10.63 -29.98 -5.31
CA GLY A 129 -11.62 -30.19 -6.38
C GLY A 129 -12.57 -29.03 -6.64
N GLN A 130 -12.56 -27.98 -5.82
CA GLN A 130 -13.43 -26.82 -5.96
C GLN A 130 -12.80 -25.73 -6.85
N ARG A 131 -13.67 -24.88 -7.40
CA ARG A 131 -13.25 -23.66 -8.08
C ARG A 131 -12.97 -22.58 -7.05
N VAL A 132 -11.76 -22.00 -7.08
CA VAL A 132 -11.37 -20.89 -6.21
C VAL A 132 -10.99 -19.70 -7.08
N GLY A 133 -11.58 -18.55 -6.80
CA GLY A 133 -11.29 -17.31 -7.50
C GLY A 133 -9.92 -16.76 -7.09
N VAL A 134 -9.17 -16.24 -8.06
CA VAL A 134 -7.88 -15.57 -7.85
C VAL A 134 -7.87 -14.26 -8.62
N THR A 135 -7.10 -13.25 -8.17
CA THR A 135 -7.02 -11.96 -8.87
C THR A 135 -6.28 -12.08 -10.20
N GLY A 136 -5.37 -13.05 -10.29
CA GLY A 136 -4.47 -13.26 -11.42
C GLY A 136 -3.08 -12.66 -11.17
N LEU A 137 -2.82 -12.17 -9.96
CA LEU A 137 -1.48 -11.86 -9.50
C LEU A 137 -0.74 -13.15 -9.12
N PRO A 138 0.58 -13.22 -9.28
CA PRO A 138 1.37 -14.39 -8.87
C PRO A 138 1.29 -14.70 -7.39
N SER A 139 1.11 -13.69 -6.53
CA SER A 139 0.92 -13.81 -5.08
C SER A 139 -0.27 -14.68 -4.67
N ASP A 140 -1.34 -14.70 -5.44
CA ASP A 140 -2.55 -15.51 -5.16
C ASP A 140 -2.25 -16.99 -5.03
N ASP A 141 -1.41 -17.54 -5.93
CA ASP A 141 -1.08 -18.97 -5.92
C ASP A 141 -0.38 -19.37 -4.63
N ALA A 142 0.50 -18.51 -4.16
CA ALA A 142 1.22 -18.68 -2.91
C ALA A 142 0.32 -18.71 -1.68
N VAL A 143 -0.54 -17.72 -1.57
CA VAL A 143 -1.51 -17.61 -0.49
C VAL A 143 -2.42 -18.84 -0.47
N LEU A 144 -3.00 -19.19 -1.62
CA LEU A 144 -3.89 -20.35 -1.72
C LEU A 144 -3.19 -21.65 -1.37
N ARG A 145 -2.00 -21.88 -1.94
CA ARG A 145 -1.20 -23.08 -1.67
C ARG A 145 -0.80 -23.20 -0.21
N SER A 146 -0.37 -22.11 0.42
CA SER A 146 0.05 -22.12 1.82
C SER A 146 -1.12 -22.41 2.77
N ILE A 147 -2.28 -21.80 2.55
CA ILE A 147 -3.48 -22.00 3.35
C ILE A 147 -3.98 -23.44 3.22
N VAL A 148 -4.08 -23.97 1.99
CA VAL A 148 -4.55 -25.36 1.77
C VAL A 148 -3.56 -26.36 2.34
N SER A 149 -2.25 -26.20 2.10
CA SER A 149 -1.19 -27.06 2.65
C SER A 149 -1.13 -26.98 4.17
N GLY A 150 -1.23 -25.77 4.74
CA GLY A 150 -1.25 -25.54 6.19
C GLY A 150 -2.42 -26.25 6.90
N ALA A 151 -3.53 -26.44 6.19
CA ALA A 151 -4.68 -27.21 6.65
C ALA A 151 -4.53 -28.73 6.41
N GLY A 152 -3.40 -29.18 5.88
CA GLY A 152 -3.15 -30.59 5.55
C GLY A 152 -3.86 -31.08 4.28
N GLY A 153 -4.23 -30.15 3.38
CA GLY A 153 -4.81 -30.44 2.09
C GLY A 153 -3.79 -30.45 0.95
N ASP A 154 -4.25 -30.88 -0.22
CA ASP A 154 -3.47 -30.88 -1.46
C ASP A 154 -3.83 -29.61 -2.29
N PRO A 155 -2.95 -28.59 -2.37
CA PRO A 155 -3.21 -27.38 -3.14
C PRO A 155 -3.29 -27.66 -4.65
N ASP A 156 -2.64 -28.69 -5.17
CA ASP A 156 -2.68 -29.04 -6.60
C ASP A 156 -4.04 -29.61 -7.01
N ALA A 157 -4.85 -30.07 -6.05
CA ALA A 157 -6.23 -30.48 -6.28
C ALA A 157 -7.22 -29.31 -6.39
N VAL A 158 -6.85 -28.07 -6.03
CA VAL A 158 -7.71 -26.89 -6.15
C VAL A 158 -7.74 -26.43 -7.60
N ARG A 159 -8.87 -25.83 -8.04
CA ARG A 159 -9.05 -25.34 -9.40
C ARG A 159 -9.13 -23.79 -9.39
N PRO A 160 -7.99 -23.08 -9.53
CA PRO A 160 -7.98 -21.63 -9.56
C PRO A 160 -8.67 -21.11 -10.83
N VAL A 161 -9.41 -20.00 -10.70
CA VAL A 161 -10.12 -19.31 -11.78
C VAL A 161 -9.87 -17.81 -11.63
N THR A 162 -9.27 -17.17 -12.62
CA THR A 162 -9.02 -15.73 -12.60
C THR A 162 -10.33 -14.96 -12.63
N ILE A 163 -10.56 -14.13 -11.63
CA ILE A 163 -11.74 -13.29 -11.45
C ILE A 163 -11.41 -11.79 -11.32
N GLY A 164 -10.12 -11.40 -11.34
CA GLY A 164 -9.68 -10.02 -11.05
C GLY A 164 -10.17 -9.56 -9.68
N PHE A 165 -10.51 -8.30 -9.55
CA PHE A 165 -11.01 -7.69 -8.31
C PHE A 165 -12.50 -8.00 -8.00
N GLN A 166 -12.99 -9.19 -8.37
CA GLN A 166 -14.42 -9.53 -8.27
C GLN A 166 -14.72 -10.60 -7.20
N ALA A 167 -13.89 -10.71 -6.15
CA ALA A 167 -14.02 -11.76 -5.14
C ALA A 167 -15.40 -11.78 -4.47
N VAL A 168 -15.85 -10.65 -3.95
CA VAL A 168 -17.17 -10.50 -3.30
C VAL A 168 -18.29 -10.89 -4.25
N LYS A 169 -18.29 -10.32 -5.46
CA LYS A 169 -19.31 -10.60 -6.47
C LYS A 169 -19.33 -12.07 -6.90
N ALA A 170 -18.16 -12.70 -7.06
CA ALA A 170 -18.05 -14.10 -7.45
C ALA A 170 -18.57 -15.04 -6.35
N LEU A 171 -18.26 -14.72 -5.08
CA LEU A 171 -18.74 -15.47 -3.91
C LEU A 171 -20.24 -15.31 -3.68
N LEU A 172 -20.76 -14.08 -3.76
CA LEU A 172 -22.22 -13.83 -3.62
C LEU A 172 -23.02 -14.53 -4.72
N ALA A 173 -22.49 -14.58 -5.93
CA ALA A 173 -23.12 -15.28 -7.06
C ALA A 173 -22.84 -16.80 -7.06
N GLU A 174 -22.17 -17.35 -6.04
CA GLU A 174 -21.84 -18.77 -5.88
C GLU A 174 -21.07 -19.39 -7.07
N ARG A 175 -20.34 -18.54 -7.81
CA ARG A 175 -19.53 -18.98 -8.96
C ARG A 175 -18.27 -19.73 -8.56
N VAL A 176 -17.80 -19.49 -7.33
CA VAL A 176 -16.61 -20.08 -6.71
C VAL A 176 -16.91 -20.54 -5.28
N ALA A 177 -16.21 -21.57 -4.81
CA ALA A 177 -16.34 -22.06 -3.43
C ALA A 177 -15.52 -21.22 -2.44
N GLY A 178 -14.45 -20.57 -2.92
CA GLY A 178 -13.62 -19.62 -2.21
C GLY A 178 -12.99 -18.63 -3.18
N ALA A 179 -12.39 -17.57 -2.65
CA ALA A 179 -11.59 -16.62 -3.41
C ALA A 179 -10.47 -16.06 -2.55
N THR A 180 -9.29 -15.82 -3.14
CA THR A 180 -8.23 -15.02 -2.52
C THR A 180 -8.70 -13.57 -2.42
N ALA A 181 -8.47 -12.95 -1.29
CA ALA A 181 -8.90 -11.58 -0.99
C ALA A 181 -8.23 -11.09 0.31
N PHE A 182 -8.38 -9.82 0.63
CA PHE A 182 -7.97 -9.28 1.92
C PHE A 182 -9.11 -9.39 2.93
N TRP A 183 -8.79 -9.95 4.11
CA TRP A 183 -9.77 -10.12 5.18
C TRP A 183 -10.29 -8.76 5.70
N SER A 184 -9.48 -7.71 5.62
CA SER A 184 -9.80 -6.35 6.11
C SER A 184 -10.68 -5.53 5.17
N ALA A 185 -10.74 -5.88 3.89
CA ALA A 185 -11.55 -5.19 2.89
C ALA A 185 -12.70 -6.08 2.42
N GLU A 186 -12.47 -6.95 1.43
CA GLU A 186 -13.50 -7.85 0.90
C GLU A 186 -14.06 -8.81 1.94
N GLY A 187 -13.23 -9.18 2.95
CA GLY A 187 -13.70 -10.01 4.07
C GLY A 187 -14.77 -9.31 4.90
N VAL A 188 -14.59 -8.04 5.20
CA VAL A 188 -15.56 -7.21 5.91
C VAL A 188 -16.83 -7.04 5.06
N GLU A 189 -16.67 -6.63 3.80
CA GLU A 189 -17.78 -6.42 2.87
C GLU A 189 -18.61 -7.71 2.70
N LEU A 190 -17.96 -8.84 2.46
CA LEU A 190 -18.64 -10.11 2.24
C LEU A 190 -19.37 -10.59 3.50
N LYS A 191 -18.78 -10.43 4.69
CA LYS A 191 -19.44 -10.80 5.96
C LYS A 191 -20.71 -9.97 6.22
N ALA A 192 -20.70 -8.68 5.87
CA ALA A 192 -21.88 -7.82 5.99
C ALA A 192 -23.01 -8.29 5.07
N GLN A 193 -22.71 -8.71 3.84
CA GLN A 193 -23.71 -9.13 2.85
C GLN A 193 -24.11 -10.61 3.00
N ARG A 194 -23.20 -11.46 3.47
CA ARG A 194 -23.44 -12.91 3.67
C ARG A 194 -22.85 -13.38 5.02
N PRO A 195 -23.61 -13.21 6.11
CA PRO A 195 -23.22 -13.77 7.40
C PRO A 195 -22.97 -15.28 7.31
N GLY A 196 -21.91 -15.75 7.96
CA GLY A 196 -21.50 -17.17 7.90
C GLY A 196 -20.45 -17.50 6.87
N THR A 197 -20.06 -16.57 6.00
CA THR A 197 -18.85 -16.64 5.18
C THR A 197 -17.65 -17.03 6.04
N ARG A 198 -16.81 -17.92 5.53
CA ARG A 198 -15.57 -18.35 6.20
C ARG A 198 -14.41 -17.52 5.73
N GLU A 199 -13.48 -17.31 6.63
CA GLU A 199 -12.23 -16.61 6.39
C GLU A 199 -11.09 -17.46 6.88
N PHE A 200 -10.14 -17.74 6.00
CA PHE A 200 -8.94 -18.51 6.27
C PHE A 200 -7.75 -17.59 6.04
N ARG A 201 -7.25 -16.94 7.09
CA ARG A 201 -6.12 -16.02 7.01
C ARG A 201 -4.82 -16.78 6.82
N VAL A 202 -3.92 -16.25 6.05
CA VAL A 202 -2.68 -16.93 5.70
C VAL A 202 -1.79 -17.18 6.92
N ASP A 203 -1.80 -16.31 7.91
CA ASP A 203 -1.04 -16.43 9.16
C ASP A 203 -1.58 -17.54 10.09
N ASP A 204 -2.88 -17.84 10.07
CA ASP A 204 -3.46 -19.01 10.78
C ASP A 204 -2.94 -20.33 10.22
N TYR A 205 -2.36 -20.32 9.02
CA TYR A 205 -1.84 -21.51 8.32
C TYR A 205 -0.32 -21.48 8.15
N GLY A 206 0.38 -20.70 8.99
CA GLY A 206 1.83 -20.76 9.19
C GLY A 206 2.65 -19.79 8.37
N ALA A 207 2.03 -18.77 7.75
CA ALA A 207 2.78 -17.63 7.24
C ALA A 207 3.38 -16.84 8.40
N PRO A 208 4.60 -16.30 8.26
CA PRO A 208 5.14 -15.36 9.24
C PRO A 208 4.39 -14.04 9.17
N SER A 209 4.49 -13.21 10.21
CA SER A 209 4.15 -11.80 10.05
C SER A 209 5.07 -11.17 9.01
N TYR A 210 4.50 -10.51 8.00
CA TYR A 210 5.22 -9.73 6.99
C TYR A 210 4.37 -8.53 6.56
N PRO A 211 4.99 -7.45 6.06
CA PRO A 211 4.22 -6.34 5.50
C PRO A 211 3.57 -6.77 4.19
N GLU A 212 2.25 -6.96 4.15
CA GLU A 212 1.54 -7.34 2.93
C GLU A 212 1.75 -6.33 1.82
N LEU A 213 1.58 -5.05 2.14
CA LEU A 213 1.65 -3.95 1.19
C LEU A 213 2.86 -3.05 1.46
N VAL A 214 3.59 -2.75 0.40
CA VAL A 214 4.79 -1.93 0.45
C VAL A 214 4.75 -0.81 -0.59
N LEU A 215 5.20 0.40 -0.20
CA LEU A 215 5.46 1.49 -1.13
C LEU A 215 6.71 1.16 -1.91
N CYS A 216 6.59 1.17 -3.24
CA CYS A 216 7.65 0.82 -4.15
C CYS A 216 7.98 1.97 -5.10
N VAL A 217 9.24 2.07 -5.47
CA VAL A 217 9.77 3.00 -6.47
C VAL A 217 10.73 2.26 -7.40
N THR A 218 11.02 2.80 -8.58
CA THR A 218 12.14 2.29 -9.36
C THR A 218 13.47 2.67 -8.71
N ARG A 219 14.53 1.91 -8.95
CA ARG A 219 15.89 2.28 -8.51
C ARG A 219 16.29 3.67 -9.01
N ARG A 220 15.94 3.97 -10.26
CA ARG A 220 16.21 5.29 -10.84
C ARG A 220 15.50 6.40 -10.05
N THR A 221 14.21 6.24 -9.74
CA THR A 221 13.46 7.22 -8.93
C THR A 221 14.09 7.37 -7.54
N LEU A 222 14.53 6.25 -6.92
CA LEU A 222 15.22 6.29 -5.63
C LEU A 222 16.53 7.09 -5.66
N ASP A 223 17.31 6.93 -6.72
CA ASP A 223 18.60 7.58 -6.84
C ASP A 223 18.45 9.07 -7.23
N GLU A 224 17.52 9.40 -8.12
CA GLU A 224 17.33 10.75 -8.66
C GLU A 224 16.39 11.63 -7.82
N GLN A 225 15.39 11.03 -7.12
CA GLN A 225 14.31 11.75 -6.46
C GLN A 225 14.14 11.38 -4.96
N LYS A 226 15.22 11.01 -4.30
CA LYS A 226 15.19 10.64 -2.87
C LYS A 226 14.54 11.68 -1.94
N PRO A 227 14.71 13.01 -2.16
CA PRO A 227 14.00 14.03 -1.38
C PRO A 227 12.47 13.93 -1.49
N MET A 228 11.92 13.74 -2.70
CA MET A 228 10.49 13.54 -2.94
C MET A 228 9.98 12.30 -2.22
N ILE A 229 10.67 11.15 -2.33
CA ILE A 229 10.29 9.92 -1.64
C ILE A 229 10.24 10.12 -0.12
N ARG A 230 11.23 10.82 0.46
CA ARG A 230 11.24 11.13 1.89
C ARG A 230 10.11 12.06 2.30
N ALA A 231 9.77 13.05 1.48
CA ALA A 231 8.63 13.93 1.69
C ALA A 231 7.33 13.13 1.73
N THR A 232 7.11 12.29 0.71
CA THR A 232 5.96 11.37 0.66
C THR A 232 5.88 10.50 1.92
N ILE A 233 6.97 9.84 2.32
CA ILE A 233 6.99 8.98 3.52
C ILE A 233 6.59 9.76 4.77
N ARG A 234 7.11 10.99 4.98
CA ARG A 234 6.75 11.81 6.14
C ARG A 234 5.28 12.25 6.11
N ALA A 235 4.77 12.64 4.95
CA ALA A 235 3.36 12.97 4.77
C ALA A 235 2.46 11.79 5.13
N LEU A 236 2.78 10.60 4.61
CA LEU A 236 2.05 9.38 4.92
C LEU A 236 2.16 8.99 6.40
N GLN A 237 3.33 9.11 7.03
CA GLN A 237 3.48 8.87 8.47
C GLN A 237 2.56 9.78 9.31
N ARG A 238 2.40 11.04 8.91
CA ARG A 238 1.46 11.97 9.57
C ARG A 238 0.01 11.55 9.33
N GLY A 239 -0.36 11.24 8.09
CA GLY A 239 -1.71 10.82 7.73
C GLY A 239 -2.15 9.56 8.48
N TYR A 240 -1.33 8.51 8.48
CA TYR A 240 -1.65 7.29 9.23
C TYR A 240 -1.60 7.48 10.76
N GLY A 241 -0.67 8.30 11.24
CA GLY A 241 -0.64 8.66 12.68
C GLY A 241 -1.89 9.44 13.12
N GLU A 242 -2.50 10.24 12.25
CA GLU A 242 -3.77 10.90 12.53
C GLU A 242 -4.95 9.95 12.34
N THR A 243 -4.94 9.10 11.32
CA THR A 243 -5.95 8.05 11.10
C THR A 243 -6.15 7.19 12.36
N GLN A 244 -5.07 6.79 13.03
CA GLN A 244 -5.15 6.00 14.26
C GLN A 244 -5.69 6.80 15.46
N ARG A 245 -5.54 8.13 15.47
CA ARG A 245 -6.04 9.00 16.54
C ARG A 245 -7.48 9.46 16.30
N ASP A 246 -7.83 9.67 15.05
CA ASP A 246 -9.14 10.15 14.60
C ASP A 246 -9.56 9.41 13.32
N PRO A 247 -10.04 8.15 13.46
CA PRO A 247 -10.49 7.33 12.32
C PRO A 247 -11.61 7.99 11.50
N GLU A 248 -12.49 8.75 12.15
CA GLU A 248 -13.63 9.40 11.48
C GLU A 248 -13.17 10.50 10.50
N SER A 249 -12.12 11.24 10.83
CA SER A 249 -11.51 12.20 9.89
C SER A 249 -10.96 11.47 8.65
N ALA A 250 -10.34 10.30 8.82
CA ALA A 250 -9.81 9.53 7.69
C ALA A 250 -10.91 8.96 6.79
N VAL A 251 -11.99 8.45 7.39
CA VAL A 251 -13.18 8.01 6.65
C VAL A 251 -13.80 9.19 5.88
N SER A 252 -13.89 10.37 6.50
CA SER A 252 -14.44 11.56 5.87
C SER A 252 -13.58 12.05 4.70
N ALA A 253 -12.25 12.02 4.81
CA ALA A 253 -11.32 12.35 3.75
C ALA A 253 -11.47 11.38 2.55
N MET A 254 -11.59 10.09 2.82
CA MET A 254 -11.83 9.10 1.77
C MET A 254 -13.15 9.35 1.03
N LEU A 255 -14.25 9.61 1.75
CA LEU A 255 -15.55 9.88 1.14
C LEU A 255 -15.60 11.20 0.36
N ALA A 256 -14.76 12.18 0.71
CA ALA A 256 -14.63 13.41 -0.06
C ALA A 256 -13.97 13.16 -1.41
N ALA A 257 -12.96 12.30 -1.47
CA ALA A 257 -12.25 11.93 -2.70
C ALA A 257 -12.99 10.85 -3.51
N GLU A 258 -13.65 9.90 -2.84
CA GLU A 258 -14.30 8.72 -3.41
C GLU A 258 -15.76 8.63 -2.92
N PRO A 259 -16.68 9.45 -3.47
CA PRO A 259 -18.05 9.57 -2.94
C PRO A 259 -18.91 8.31 -3.05
N ASP A 260 -18.51 7.37 -3.91
CA ASP A 260 -19.23 6.10 -4.13
C ASP A 260 -18.95 5.05 -3.04
N LEU A 261 -18.00 5.31 -2.13
CA LEU A 261 -17.70 4.40 -1.03
C LEU A 261 -18.76 4.46 0.07
N ASP A 262 -18.99 3.32 0.72
CA ASP A 262 -19.94 3.22 1.83
C ASP A 262 -19.24 3.53 3.17
N ARG A 263 -19.77 4.52 3.91
CA ARG A 263 -19.20 4.98 5.20
C ARG A 263 -19.12 3.87 6.24
N ASP A 264 -20.19 3.11 6.43
CA ASP A 264 -20.26 2.09 7.48
C ASP A 264 -19.30 0.95 7.17
N SER A 265 -19.19 0.59 5.89
CA SER A 265 -18.21 -0.39 5.41
C SER A 265 -16.78 0.09 5.64
N LEU A 266 -16.45 1.33 5.27
CA LEU A 266 -15.13 1.92 5.49
C LEU A 266 -14.75 1.96 6.97
N SER A 267 -15.67 2.39 7.84
CA SER A 267 -15.42 2.45 9.28
C SER A 267 -15.14 1.05 9.84
N THR A 268 -15.94 0.05 9.43
CA THR A 268 -15.73 -1.36 9.86
C THR A 268 -14.42 -1.94 9.32
N GLN A 269 -14.03 -1.61 8.09
CA GLN A 269 -12.75 -2.01 7.51
C GLN A 269 -11.58 -1.36 8.25
N LEU A 270 -11.71 -0.06 8.60
CA LEU A 270 -10.66 0.67 9.29
C LEU A 270 -10.46 0.12 10.70
N ASP A 271 -11.53 -0.15 11.44
CA ASP A 271 -11.47 -0.82 12.75
C ASP A 271 -10.78 -2.20 12.65
N ALA A 272 -11.05 -2.93 11.57
CA ALA A 272 -10.46 -4.25 11.36
C ALA A 272 -8.96 -4.18 11.07
N VAL A 273 -8.46 -3.16 10.36
CA VAL A 273 -7.07 -3.08 9.91
C VAL A 273 -6.16 -2.23 10.80
N ASP A 274 -6.72 -1.46 11.74
CA ASP A 274 -5.97 -0.46 12.53
C ASP A 274 -4.72 -1.04 13.21
N GLU A 275 -4.85 -2.16 13.90
CA GLU A 275 -3.71 -2.81 14.55
C GLU A 275 -2.63 -3.24 13.56
N ALA A 276 -2.99 -3.55 12.32
CA ALA A 276 -2.05 -4.00 11.29
C ALA A 276 -1.10 -2.88 10.84
N PHE A 277 -1.50 -1.62 10.95
CA PHE A 277 -0.66 -0.50 10.53
C PHE A 277 0.67 -0.42 11.27
N THR A 278 0.69 -0.77 12.54
CA THR A 278 1.87 -0.60 13.40
C THR A 278 2.29 -1.85 14.17
N ALA A 279 1.63 -2.99 14.01
CA ALA A 279 1.89 -4.22 14.77
C ALA A 279 3.38 -4.53 14.94
N GLY A 280 3.89 -4.39 16.18
CA GLY A 280 5.29 -4.64 16.53
C GLY A 280 6.32 -3.75 15.81
N ALA A 281 5.92 -2.63 15.18
CA ALA A 281 6.80 -1.63 14.61
C ALA A 281 6.99 -0.44 15.56
N ARG A 282 8.13 0.25 15.46
CA ARG A 282 8.42 1.46 16.25
C ARG A 282 7.86 2.72 15.63
N ALA A 283 7.57 2.69 14.33
CA ALA A 283 6.94 3.76 13.58
C ALA A 283 6.14 3.16 12.41
N PHE A 284 5.07 3.87 12.00
CA PHE A 284 4.39 3.54 10.77
C PHE A 284 5.38 3.51 9.59
N GLY A 285 5.24 2.51 8.75
CA GLY A 285 6.06 2.35 7.56
C GLY A 285 7.37 1.59 7.75
N GLN A 286 7.73 1.19 8.98
CA GLN A 286 8.99 0.52 9.25
C GLN A 286 9.13 -0.79 8.49
N LEU A 287 10.23 -0.95 7.76
CA LEU A 287 10.65 -2.22 7.16
C LEU A 287 11.68 -2.88 8.09
N LYS A 288 11.34 -4.05 8.65
CA LYS A 288 12.17 -4.79 9.62
C LYS A 288 12.95 -5.90 8.90
N PRO A 289 14.28 -5.84 8.77
CA PRO A 289 15.06 -6.81 7.99
C PRO A 289 14.80 -8.28 8.37
N ALA A 290 14.71 -8.60 9.66
CA ALA A 290 14.45 -9.97 10.11
C ALA A 290 13.07 -10.49 9.67
N VAL A 291 12.07 -9.63 9.62
CA VAL A 291 10.72 -9.96 9.13
C VAL A 291 10.75 -10.21 7.63
N LEU A 292 11.43 -9.35 6.86
CA LEU A 292 11.59 -9.50 5.43
C LEU A 292 12.38 -10.77 5.05
N GLU A 293 13.38 -11.15 5.84
CA GLU A 293 14.07 -12.42 5.67
C GLU A 293 13.17 -13.64 5.94
N ALA A 294 12.29 -13.54 6.95
CA ALA A 294 11.33 -14.63 7.26
C ALA A 294 10.30 -14.78 6.13
N TRP A 295 9.79 -13.65 5.61
CA TRP A 295 8.92 -13.61 4.44
C TRP A 295 9.61 -14.26 3.23
N GLY A 296 10.82 -13.85 2.87
CA GLY A 296 11.52 -14.39 1.70
C GLY A 296 11.78 -15.90 1.80
N ARG A 297 12.02 -16.45 3.00
CA ARG A 297 12.12 -17.92 3.20
C ARG A 297 10.78 -18.61 3.03
N TRP A 298 9.69 -17.98 3.47
CA TRP A 298 8.35 -18.50 3.32
C TRP A 298 7.93 -18.55 1.84
N ASP A 299 8.21 -17.49 1.07
CA ASP A 299 7.97 -17.43 -0.38
C ASP A 299 8.68 -18.57 -1.13
N VAL A 300 9.94 -18.83 -0.79
CA VAL A 300 10.67 -19.95 -1.39
C VAL A 300 10.04 -21.30 -1.02
N ARG A 301 9.60 -21.45 0.23
CA ARG A 301 8.96 -22.69 0.70
C ARG A 301 7.71 -23.05 -0.11
N PHE A 302 6.93 -22.05 -0.53
CA PHE A 302 5.70 -22.24 -1.28
C PHE A 302 5.87 -22.03 -2.79
N GLY A 303 7.12 -21.89 -3.26
CA GLY A 303 7.44 -21.85 -4.68
C GLY A 303 7.06 -20.54 -5.38
N ILE A 304 6.85 -19.44 -4.61
CA ILE A 304 6.67 -18.11 -5.17
C ILE A 304 8.00 -17.63 -5.72
N LEU A 305 9.03 -17.67 -4.89
CA LEU A 305 10.39 -17.30 -5.27
C LEU A 305 11.25 -18.55 -5.42
N ASP A 306 12.15 -18.57 -6.42
CA ASP A 306 13.14 -19.65 -6.58
C ASP A 306 14.23 -19.60 -5.49
N ARG A 307 14.49 -18.40 -4.96
CA ARG A 307 15.52 -18.14 -3.94
C ARG A 307 15.11 -16.94 -3.06
N PRO A 308 15.58 -16.88 -1.80
CA PRO A 308 15.31 -15.74 -0.95
C PRO A 308 15.83 -14.43 -1.57
N PRO A 309 15.07 -13.33 -1.48
CA PRO A 309 15.49 -12.04 -2.02
C PRO A 309 16.67 -11.49 -1.21
N HIS A 310 17.55 -10.73 -1.87
CA HIS A 310 18.58 -9.98 -1.19
C HIS A 310 17.98 -8.73 -0.57
N ILE A 311 17.69 -8.75 0.74
CA ILE A 311 16.92 -7.70 1.43
C ILE A 311 17.46 -6.30 1.14
N GLY A 312 18.76 -6.04 1.30
CA GLY A 312 19.35 -4.71 1.06
C GLY A 312 19.36 -4.25 -0.41
N ARG A 313 18.98 -5.11 -1.37
CA ARG A 313 18.79 -4.72 -2.78
C ARG A 313 17.32 -4.58 -3.13
N THR A 314 16.45 -5.31 -2.42
CA THR A 314 15.00 -5.30 -2.63
C THR A 314 14.34 -4.18 -1.84
N PHE A 315 14.90 -3.80 -0.69
CA PHE A 315 14.33 -2.78 0.18
C PHE A 315 15.38 -1.74 0.60
N ASP A 316 14.98 -0.47 0.71
CA ASP A 316 15.72 0.57 1.43
C ASP A 316 15.05 0.83 2.78
N THR A 317 15.55 0.19 3.83
CA THR A 317 14.99 0.27 5.18
C THR A 317 15.40 1.56 5.93
N SER A 318 16.18 2.45 5.31
CA SER A 318 16.71 3.67 5.92
C SER A 318 15.88 4.92 5.72
N LEU A 319 14.82 4.83 4.90
CA LEU A 319 14.03 6.01 4.50
C LEU A 319 12.96 6.39 5.53
N VAL A 320 12.45 5.42 6.26
CA VAL A 320 11.47 5.64 7.32
C VAL A 320 12.17 6.16 8.56
N GLY A 321 11.84 7.39 8.98
CA GLY A 321 12.31 7.97 10.23
C GLY A 321 11.75 7.19 11.42
N LEU A 322 12.63 6.70 12.29
CA LEU A 322 12.24 6.07 13.54
C LEU A 322 12.36 7.08 14.69
N PRO A 323 11.45 7.04 15.68
CA PRO A 323 11.64 7.84 16.89
C PRO A 323 12.97 7.46 17.58
N PRO A 324 13.60 8.38 18.33
CA PRO A 324 14.78 8.06 19.13
C PRO A 324 14.51 6.78 19.93
N GLY A 325 15.48 5.88 19.96
CA GLY A 325 15.41 4.67 20.77
C GLY A 325 15.51 5.04 22.26
N ASP A 326 14.74 4.37 23.09
CA ASP A 326 14.92 4.37 24.54
C ASP A 326 16.20 3.65 24.92
#